data_70c4f4c73a023638388e5f5b1296434e
#
_entry.id   70c4f4c73a023638388e5f5b1296434e
#
_cell.length_a   1.000
_cell.length_b   1.000
_cell.length_c   1.000
_cell.angle_alpha   90.00
_cell.angle_beta   90.00
_cell.angle_gamma   90.00
#
_symmetry.space_group_name_H-M   'P 1'
#
loop_
_entity.id
_entity.type
_entity.pdbx_description
1 polymer ?
#
loop_
_entity_poly.entity_id
_entity_poly.type
_entity_poly.pdbx_seq_one_letter_code
_entity_poly.pdbx_strand_id
1 'polypeptide(L)' 'METYIYYAIQLPCDPKFDFNIGFYSKDRILEAMRSNYGKEFHFEDKGVDPYGQPITYVKDKDGVVYARVVEICVKD' A
#
# COMPACT_ATOMS: atom_id res chain seq x y z
N MET A 1 -13.64 -17.71 8.86
CA MET A 1 -13.70 -16.72 7.77
C MET A 1 -12.36 -16.04 7.65
N GLU A 2 -11.87 -15.84 6.42
CA GLU A 2 -10.60 -15.15 6.17
C GLU A 2 -10.88 -13.70 5.82
N THR A 3 -10.16 -12.81 6.48
CA THR A 3 -10.26 -11.37 6.21
C THR A 3 -8.88 -10.87 5.80
N TYR A 4 -8.80 -10.14 4.71
CA TYR A 4 -7.56 -9.54 4.24
C TYR A 4 -7.52 -8.08 4.66
N ILE A 5 -6.38 -7.68 5.22
CA ILE A 5 -6.14 -6.30 5.62
C ILE A 5 -4.92 -5.81 4.85
N TYR A 6 -5.03 -4.65 4.26
CA TYR A 6 -3.99 -4.04 3.42
C TYR A 6 -3.41 -2.83 4.12
N TYR A 7 -2.08 -2.79 4.19
CA TYR A 7 -1.34 -1.67 4.77
C TYR A 7 -0.45 -1.03 3.71
N ALA A 8 -0.35 0.28 3.74
CA ALA A 8 0.61 1.00 2.92
C ALA A 8 1.83 1.33 3.79
N ILE A 9 3.01 0.82 3.38
CA ILE A 9 4.27 1.13 4.04
C ILE A 9 5.01 2.11 3.15
N GLN A 10 5.24 3.30 3.66
CA GLN A 10 5.86 4.37 2.89
C GLN A 10 7.35 4.09 2.62
N LEU A 11 7.79 4.43 1.41
CA LEU A 11 9.18 4.27 0.99
C LEU A 11 9.74 5.62 0.48
N PRO A 12 10.91 6.04 0.92
CA PRO A 12 11.67 5.46 2.02
C PRO A 12 10.90 5.61 3.34
N CYS A 13 11.22 4.78 4.32
CA CYS A 13 10.53 4.81 5.60
C CYS A 13 10.65 6.19 6.24
N ASP A 14 9.58 6.96 6.16
CA ASP A 14 9.52 8.29 6.79
C ASP A 14 8.59 8.17 8.00
N PRO A 15 9.13 8.33 9.22
CA PRO A 15 8.32 8.18 10.43
C PRO A 15 7.17 9.20 10.55
N LYS A 16 7.17 10.24 9.72
CA LYS A 16 6.08 11.21 9.70
C LYS A 16 4.81 10.67 9.06
N PHE A 17 4.92 9.60 8.28
CA PHE A 17 3.80 9.06 7.50
C PHE A 17 3.64 7.57 7.76
N ASP A 18 3.60 7.22 9.02
CA ASP A 18 3.37 5.84 9.40
C ASP A 18 1.88 5.52 9.22
N PHE A 19 1.54 4.88 8.10
CA PHE A 19 0.19 4.41 7.87
C PHE A 19 -0.04 3.18 8.73
N ASN A 20 -0.32 3.38 10.00
CA ASN A 20 -0.67 2.31 10.94
C ASN A 20 -2.13 1.88 10.79
N ILE A 21 -2.80 2.36 9.74
CA ILE A 21 -4.21 2.05 9.53
C ILE A 21 -4.33 0.96 8.48
N GLY A 22 -4.98 -0.14 8.87
CA GLY A 22 -5.31 -1.21 7.94
C GLY A 22 -6.59 -0.91 7.19
N PHE A 23 -6.63 -1.30 5.92
CA PHE A 23 -7.80 -1.12 5.05
C PHE A 23 -8.30 -2.49 4.59
N TYR A 24 -9.61 -2.64 4.44
CA TYR A 24 -10.20 -3.87 3.91
C TYR A 24 -10.15 -3.95 2.38
N SER A 25 -9.74 -2.88 1.72
CA SER A 25 -9.64 -2.81 0.27
C SER A 25 -8.40 -2.02 -0.13
N LYS A 26 -7.69 -2.49 -1.17
CA LYS A 26 -6.53 -1.76 -1.70
C LYS A 26 -6.91 -0.38 -2.24
N ASP A 27 -8.10 -0.25 -2.80
CA ASP A 27 -8.55 1.04 -3.35
C ASP A 27 -8.64 2.14 -2.30
N ARG A 28 -8.93 1.76 -1.05
CA ARG A 28 -8.95 2.71 0.07
C ARG A 28 -7.59 3.33 0.33
N ILE A 29 -6.53 2.60 0.04
CA ILE A 29 -5.16 3.12 0.16
C ILE A 29 -4.94 4.28 -0.81
N LEU A 30 -5.40 4.12 -2.05
CA LEU A 30 -5.28 5.19 -3.06
C LEU A 30 -6.04 6.44 -2.64
N GLU A 31 -7.24 6.28 -2.10
CA GLU A 31 -8.04 7.38 -1.60
C GLU A 31 -7.33 8.12 -0.46
N ALA A 32 -6.78 7.36 0.49
CA ALA A 32 -6.09 7.95 1.63
C ALA A 32 -4.84 8.71 1.20
N MET A 33 -4.07 8.15 0.26
CA MET A 33 -2.86 8.81 -0.23
C MET A 33 -3.20 10.06 -1.04
N ARG A 34 -4.23 9.99 -1.87
CA ARG A 34 -4.69 11.17 -2.60
C ARG A 34 -5.10 12.29 -1.65
N SER A 35 -5.80 11.96 -0.59
CA SER A 35 -6.21 12.93 0.42
C SER A 35 -5.03 13.57 1.14
N ASN A 36 -4.00 12.77 1.45
CA ASN A 36 -2.82 13.24 2.19
C ASN A 36 -1.86 14.06 1.34
N TYR A 37 -1.68 13.69 0.09
CA TYR A 37 -0.67 14.32 -0.79
C TYR A 37 -1.27 15.27 -1.83
N GLY A 38 -2.58 15.24 -2.02
CA GLY A 38 -3.25 16.10 -2.98
C GLY A 38 -2.95 15.79 -4.44
N LYS A 39 -2.62 14.53 -4.75
CA LYS A 39 -2.34 14.09 -6.12
C LYS A 39 -2.85 12.67 -6.34
N GLU A 40 -2.93 12.28 -7.62
CA GLU A 40 -3.39 10.95 -8.00
C GLU A 40 -2.28 9.91 -7.90
N PHE A 41 -2.66 8.69 -7.50
CA PHE A 41 -1.76 7.55 -7.39
C PHE A 41 -2.35 6.35 -8.11
N HIS A 42 -1.48 5.40 -8.46
CA HIS A 42 -1.88 4.13 -9.06
C HIS A 42 -1.01 3.00 -8.49
N PHE A 43 -1.49 1.76 -8.65
CA PHE A 43 -0.73 0.58 -8.24
C PHE A 43 0.13 0.07 -9.40
N GLU A 44 1.31 -0.45 -9.05
CA GLU A 44 2.15 -1.19 -9.98
C GLU A 44 2.57 -2.50 -9.35
N ASP A 45 2.21 -3.63 -9.98
CA ASP A 45 2.57 -4.96 -9.51
C ASP A 45 3.95 -5.34 -10.02
N LYS A 46 4.81 -5.83 -9.12
CA LYS A 46 6.19 -6.22 -9.43
C LYS A 46 6.46 -7.71 -9.17
N GLY A 47 5.41 -8.54 -9.15
CA GLY A 47 5.54 -9.96 -8.89
C GLY A 47 5.51 -10.27 -7.40
N VAL A 48 6.35 -11.19 -6.96
CA VAL A 48 6.41 -11.62 -5.56
C VAL A 48 7.85 -11.53 -5.03
N ASP A 49 7.97 -11.35 -3.73
CA ASP A 49 9.27 -11.36 -3.06
C ASP A 49 9.73 -12.81 -2.81
N PRO A 50 10.95 -13.02 -2.27
CA PRO A 50 11.45 -14.37 -1.98
C PRO A 50 10.60 -15.16 -0.98
N TYR A 51 9.73 -14.49 -0.22
CA TYR A 51 8.86 -15.11 0.77
C TYR A 51 7.46 -15.40 0.21
N GLY A 52 7.25 -15.14 -1.09
CA GLY A 52 5.96 -15.38 -1.74
C GLY A 52 4.93 -14.27 -1.53
N GLN A 53 5.33 -13.14 -0.94
CA GLN A 53 4.42 -12.00 -0.75
C GLN A 53 4.35 -11.17 -2.03
N PRO A 54 3.14 -10.74 -2.43
CA PRO A 54 3.02 -9.86 -3.60
C PRO A 54 3.73 -8.53 -3.35
N ILE A 55 4.41 -8.04 -4.39
CA ILE A 55 5.04 -6.72 -4.36
C ILE A 55 4.17 -5.78 -5.19
N THR A 56 3.50 -4.86 -4.52
CA THR A 56 2.66 -3.84 -5.16
C THR A 56 3.10 -2.49 -4.64
N TYR A 57 3.50 -1.62 -5.56
CA TYR A 57 3.90 -0.25 -5.21
C TYR A 57 2.79 0.73 -5.51
N VAL A 58 2.74 1.79 -4.73
CA VAL A 58 1.89 2.95 -5.00
C VAL A 58 2.77 4.04 -5.60
N LYS A 59 2.45 4.42 -6.82
CA LYS A 59 3.23 5.41 -7.59
C LYS A 59 2.36 6.59 -7.98
N ASP A 60 2.99 7.77 -8.12
CA ASP A 60 2.32 8.91 -8.72
C ASP A 60 2.39 8.84 -10.25
N LYS A 61 1.83 9.84 -10.92
CA LYS A 61 1.80 9.88 -12.39
C LYS A 61 3.19 9.98 -13.01
N ASP A 62 4.18 10.46 -12.25
CA ASP A 62 5.56 10.62 -12.73
C ASP A 62 6.40 9.36 -12.48
N GLY A 63 5.79 8.30 -11.92
CA GLY A 63 6.47 7.03 -11.67
C GLY A 63 7.26 7.01 -10.37
N VAL A 64 7.08 7.99 -9.50
CA VAL A 64 7.75 8.02 -8.20
C VAL A 64 7.04 7.07 -7.24
N VAL A 65 7.80 6.15 -6.62
CA VAL A 65 7.26 5.21 -5.64
C VAL A 65 7.11 5.89 -4.29
N TYR A 66 5.90 5.85 -3.73
CA TYR A 66 5.59 6.45 -2.42
C TYR A 66 5.40 5.41 -1.34
N ALA A 67 4.89 4.23 -1.70
CA ALA A 67 4.57 3.21 -0.71
C ALA A 67 4.58 1.82 -1.31
N ARG A 68 4.69 0.81 -0.45
CA ARG A 68 4.47 -0.58 -0.78
C ARG A 68 3.23 -1.06 -0.04
N VAL A 69 2.38 -1.81 -0.74
CA VAL A 69 1.19 -2.42 -0.14
C VAL A 69 1.56 -3.77 0.47
N VAL A 70 1.19 -3.98 1.72
CA VAL A 70 1.36 -5.26 2.41
C VAL A 70 -0.02 -5.82 2.71
N GLU A 71 -0.22 -7.08 2.34
CA GLU A 71 -1.46 -7.80 2.56
C GLU A 71 -1.28 -8.77 3.73
N ILE A 72 -2.17 -8.70 4.70
CA ILE A 72 -2.18 -9.61 5.84
C ILE A 72 -3.50 -10.34 5.87
N CYS A 73 -3.43 -11.67 5.89
CA CYS A 73 -4.61 -12.52 6.04
C CYS A 73 -4.84 -12.78 7.52
N VAL A 74 -5.99 -12.38 8.02
CA VAL A 74 -6.42 -12.63 9.40
C VAL A 74 -7.44 -13.74 9.38
N LYS A 75 -7.16 -14.82 10.09
CA LYS A 75 -8.06 -15.96 10.21
C LYS A 75 -8.79 -15.91 11.54
N ASP A 76 -10.09 -16.02 11.46
CA ASP A 76 -10.94 -16.14 12.64
C ASP A 76 -11.09 -17.60 13.06
#